data_37550c57e9ab6c7f9deec8531011e3d1
#
_entry.id   37550c57e9ab6c7f9deec8531011e3d1
#
_cell.length_a   1.000
_cell.length_b   1.000
_cell.length_c   1.000
_cell.angle_alpha   90.00
_cell.angle_beta   90.00
_cell.angle_gamma   90.00
#
_symmetry.space_group_name_H-M   'P 1'
#
loop_
_entity.id
_entity.type
_entity.pdbx_description
1 polymer ?
#
loop_
_entity_poly.entity_id
_entity_poly.type
_entity_poly.pdbx_seq_one_letter_code
_entity_poly.pdbx_strand_id
1 'polypeptide(L)'
;MFARLPDDPRPTVAFTFDGASVDARRGDSVAAALVAAGHLAHRLTPVNARPRGPWCMMGACHDCLVSVDGVPNVQGCTVAVAPGMRVETQRGARAIEAAAASPAFAVDDSVVLALDDTGVGDRSDALLDIAVVGAGPAGLAAATVAAEAGLRVALFDEQRQAGGQIHRGITASPLARPAVLGADYWAGGSLVRAFERSGVRHGAGASVWSLAPRDDGTLALAVSSGPTAAPRSALVLARAVIVATGALERPVPIPGWTLPGVMSVGAAQILLKTAGVVATRGTVIAGSGPLLWLYAWQCLEAGGTIDALLDTTPRGRLARALPHAAAFLMSRYAAKGYELVRTVRARTRVVEHVDALAALGDDRVEGVRFGVGGALDSLACDTLLLHHGVVPHATLALAAGCDIAWNDAQACFEPVVDPWGGSSLPGVWVAGDAANVAGADAAAPRGALAALAAANALGRFDAAERDRKSRPWRAALARALRGRAFIDTLYRPADAFRVPRDATIACRCEEVTAERVVQALRAGASGPNQAKALTRCGMGPCQGRLCAPTLTALVAETCGISATEAGTYRQRFPVKPVTLGELAALPGSAAADAAVLRIDRNR
;
A
#
# COMPACT_ATOMS: atom_id res chain seq x y z
N MET A 1 5.27 21.85 -9.09
CA MET A 1 6.11 20.81 -8.39
C MET A 1 5.72 20.73 -6.90
N PHE A 2 6.63 20.28 -6.06
CA PHE A 2 6.42 20.19 -4.61
C PHE A 2 7.33 21.17 -3.88
N ALA A 3 6.87 21.67 -2.73
CA ALA A 3 7.68 22.51 -1.85
C ALA A 3 7.49 22.11 -0.40
N ARG A 4 8.50 22.32 0.40
CA ARG A 4 8.45 22.13 1.85
C ARG A 4 7.74 23.29 2.51
N LEU A 5 6.90 22.99 3.50
CA LEU A 5 6.31 24.02 4.34
C LEU A 5 7.40 24.78 5.12
N PRO A 6 7.30 26.11 5.24
CA PRO A 6 8.34 26.94 5.84
C PRO A 6 8.53 26.67 7.34
N ASP A 7 7.48 26.24 8.03
CA ASP A 7 7.47 26.09 9.50
C ASP A 7 7.88 24.68 9.97
N ASP A 8 8.65 23.92 9.18
CA ASP A 8 9.15 22.59 9.57
C ASP A 8 10.27 22.74 10.61
N PRO A 9 10.03 22.39 11.89
CA PRO A 9 11.01 22.62 12.97
C PRO A 9 12.14 21.60 13.03
N ARG A 10 12.10 20.57 12.19
CA ARG A 10 13.07 19.47 12.22
C ARG A 10 14.44 19.93 11.76
N PRO A 11 15.53 19.40 12.34
CA PRO A 11 16.90 19.72 11.94
C PRO A 11 17.16 19.37 10.47
N THR A 12 17.93 20.21 9.78
CA THR A 12 18.42 19.95 8.42
C THR A 12 19.47 18.83 8.45
N VAL A 13 19.43 17.98 7.45
CA VAL A 13 20.34 16.88 7.20
C VAL A 13 20.82 16.98 5.76
N ALA A 14 22.12 17.07 5.53
CA ALA A 14 22.71 17.08 4.20
C ALA A 14 23.11 15.65 3.78
N PHE A 15 22.81 15.31 2.55
CA PHE A 15 23.23 14.09 1.86
C PHE A 15 23.56 14.42 0.38
N THR A 16 24.04 13.46 -0.39
CA THR A 16 24.29 13.69 -1.83
C THR A 16 23.36 12.85 -2.70
N PHE A 17 22.94 13.41 -3.83
CA PHE A 17 22.25 12.70 -4.90
C PHE A 17 22.99 12.93 -6.23
N ASP A 18 23.47 11.84 -6.85
CA ASP A 18 24.32 11.87 -8.04
C ASP A 18 25.50 12.85 -7.92
N GLY A 19 26.09 12.94 -6.72
CA GLY A 19 27.20 13.82 -6.39
C GLY A 19 26.82 15.26 -6.00
N ALA A 20 25.60 15.69 -6.23
CA ALA A 20 25.11 17.02 -5.81
C ALA A 20 24.59 17.00 -4.37
N SER A 21 24.87 18.06 -3.60
CA SER A 21 24.36 18.20 -2.22
C SER A 21 22.86 18.43 -2.21
N VAL A 22 22.15 17.73 -1.34
CA VAL A 22 20.69 17.85 -1.13
C VAL A 22 20.41 18.03 0.35
N ASP A 23 19.62 19.06 0.67
CA ASP A 23 19.12 19.32 2.01
C ASP A 23 17.79 18.61 2.26
N ALA A 24 17.74 17.87 3.35
CA ALA A 24 16.55 17.18 3.85
C ALA A 24 16.24 17.61 5.29
N ARG A 25 15.14 17.10 5.84
CA ARG A 25 14.86 17.20 7.27
C ARG A 25 15.01 15.83 7.92
N ARG A 26 15.50 15.81 9.17
CA ARG A 26 15.61 14.56 9.93
C ARG A 26 14.27 13.81 9.95
N GLY A 27 14.30 12.53 9.57
CA GLY A 27 13.11 11.69 9.48
C GLY A 27 12.41 11.70 8.10
N ASP A 28 12.85 12.53 7.15
CA ASP A 28 12.39 12.40 5.77
C ASP A 28 12.84 11.05 5.21
N SER A 29 12.02 10.44 4.37
CA SER A 29 12.53 9.38 3.51
C SER A 29 13.39 9.96 2.37
N VAL A 30 14.31 9.17 1.84
CA VAL A 30 15.14 9.57 0.69
C VAL A 30 14.26 10.06 -0.46
N ALA A 31 13.19 9.32 -0.79
CA ALA A 31 12.28 9.74 -1.87
C ALA A 31 11.56 11.06 -1.56
N ALA A 32 11.17 11.31 -0.30
CA ALA A 32 10.52 12.56 0.08
C ALA A 32 11.49 13.75 -0.02
N ALA A 33 12.72 13.56 0.42
CA ALA A 33 13.77 14.57 0.32
C ALA A 33 14.08 14.93 -1.14
N LEU A 34 14.24 13.93 -2.00
CA LEU A 34 14.47 14.12 -3.43
C LEU A 34 13.33 14.85 -4.13
N VAL A 35 12.08 14.45 -3.86
CA VAL A 35 10.90 15.14 -4.41
C VAL A 35 10.83 16.60 -3.94
N ALA A 36 11.12 16.87 -2.67
CA ALA A 36 11.15 18.21 -2.11
C ALA A 36 12.25 19.09 -2.72
N ALA A 37 13.36 18.48 -3.16
CA ALA A 37 14.47 19.13 -3.86
C ALA A 37 14.25 19.25 -5.38
N GLY A 38 13.11 18.75 -5.91
CA GLY A 38 12.77 18.82 -7.34
C GLY A 38 13.29 17.65 -8.19
N HIS A 39 13.92 16.64 -7.58
CA HIS A 39 14.34 15.43 -8.28
C HIS A 39 13.18 14.45 -8.41
N LEU A 40 12.52 14.42 -9.57
CA LEU A 40 11.36 13.57 -9.82
C LEU A 40 11.71 12.20 -10.41
N ALA A 41 12.88 12.04 -11.04
CA ALA A 41 13.39 10.78 -11.54
C ALA A 41 14.39 10.18 -10.56
N HIS A 42 14.14 8.93 -10.11
CA HIS A 42 14.97 8.23 -9.13
C HIS A 42 15.68 7.02 -9.71
N ARG A 43 15.14 6.44 -10.78
CA ARG A 43 15.72 5.29 -11.45
C ARG A 43 15.49 5.31 -12.96
N LEU A 44 16.25 4.49 -13.66
CA LEU A 44 15.99 4.11 -15.05
C LEU A 44 15.46 2.67 -15.09
N THR A 45 14.52 2.41 -16.01
CA THR A 45 14.03 1.05 -16.19
C THR A 45 15.10 0.11 -16.75
N PRO A 46 15.07 -1.21 -16.40
CA PRO A 46 16.13 -2.13 -16.77
C PRO A 46 16.28 -2.36 -18.27
N VAL A 47 15.20 -2.27 -19.05
CA VAL A 47 15.19 -2.64 -20.47
C VAL A 47 15.32 -1.40 -21.36
N ASN A 48 14.45 -0.41 -21.16
CA ASN A 48 14.37 0.76 -22.06
C ASN A 48 15.06 2.00 -21.52
N ALA A 49 15.72 1.91 -20.36
CA ALA A 49 16.37 3.03 -19.67
C ALA A 49 15.46 4.28 -19.52
N ARG A 50 14.15 4.07 -19.41
CA ARG A 50 13.18 5.16 -19.22
C ARG A 50 13.21 5.67 -17.79
N PRO A 51 13.18 6.98 -17.58
CA PRO A 51 13.17 7.54 -16.22
C PRO A 51 11.86 7.19 -15.49
N ARG A 52 11.99 6.91 -14.19
CA ARG A 52 10.88 6.62 -13.27
C ARG A 52 11.07 7.36 -11.96
N GLY A 53 9.98 7.82 -11.40
CA GLY A 53 9.92 8.46 -10.09
C GLY A 53 8.95 7.76 -9.14
N PRO A 54 8.85 8.24 -7.89
CA PRO A 54 7.98 7.64 -6.88
C PRO A 54 6.51 7.73 -7.32
N TRP A 55 5.82 6.59 -7.27
CA TRP A 55 4.38 6.53 -7.57
C TRP A 55 3.54 6.46 -6.29
N CYS A 56 3.86 5.57 -5.34
CA CYS A 56 2.98 5.24 -4.22
C CYS A 56 3.45 5.76 -2.85
N MET A 57 4.72 6.04 -2.65
CA MET A 57 5.35 6.46 -1.38
C MET A 57 5.10 5.54 -0.17
N MET A 58 4.64 4.29 -0.40
CA MET A 58 4.24 3.35 0.64
C MET A 58 4.97 1.99 0.60
N GLY A 59 6.01 1.84 -0.24
CA GLY A 59 6.77 0.60 -0.35
C GLY A 59 6.16 -0.46 -1.29
N ALA A 60 5.09 -0.16 -2.04
CA ALA A 60 4.37 -1.16 -2.83
C ALA A 60 4.79 -1.25 -4.31
N CYS A 61 5.19 -0.13 -4.93
CA CYS A 61 5.38 -0.05 -6.39
C CYS A 61 6.81 -0.29 -6.88
N HIS A 62 7.83 -0.10 -6.05
CA HIS A 62 9.25 -0.17 -6.42
C HIS A 62 9.70 0.82 -7.51
N ASP A 63 8.99 1.94 -7.70
CA ASP A 63 9.40 2.97 -8.65
C ASP A 63 10.37 4.00 -8.08
N CYS A 64 10.51 4.05 -6.75
CA CYS A 64 11.44 4.92 -6.05
C CYS A 64 12.78 4.24 -5.72
N LEU A 65 13.18 3.20 -6.47
CA LEU A 65 14.46 2.53 -6.23
C LEU A 65 15.61 3.48 -6.49
N VAL A 66 16.58 3.45 -5.58
CA VAL A 66 17.86 4.18 -5.64
C VAL A 66 19.00 3.28 -5.21
N SER A 67 20.24 3.68 -5.49
CA SER A 67 21.42 3.13 -4.84
C SER A 67 21.76 4.02 -3.64
N VAL A 68 22.00 3.44 -2.47
CA VAL A 68 22.36 4.16 -1.24
C VAL A 68 23.68 3.61 -0.72
N ASP A 69 24.69 4.44 -0.60
CA ASP A 69 26.06 4.09 -0.18
C ASP A 69 26.62 2.86 -0.92
N GLY A 70 26.35 2.77 -2.22
CA GLY A 70 26.74 1.66 -3.08
C GLY A 70 25.80 0.45 -3.07
N VAL A 71 24.81 0.41 -2.18
CA VAL A 71 23.80 -0.68 -2.12
C VAL A 71 22.66 -0.38 -3.10
N PRO A 72 22.48 -1.16 -4.17
CA PRO A 72 21.41 -0.95 -5.14
C PRO A 72 20.06 -1.50 -4.63
N ASN A 73 18.99 -1.17 -5.38
CA ASN A 73 17.63 -1.67 -5.19
C ASN A 73 16.98 -1.24 -3.86
N VAL A 74 17.45 -0.14 -3.27
CA VAL A 74 16.88 0.42 -2.05
C VAL A 74 15.59 1.19 -2.37
N GLN A 75 14.50 0.89 -1.67
CA GLN A 75 13.25 1.64 -1.81
C GLN A 75 13.36 2.99 -1.09
N GLY A 76 13.65 4.06 -1.82
CA GLY A 76 13.85 5.39 -1.25
C GLY A 76 12.68 5.94 -0.42
N CYS A 77 11.46 5.42 -0.60
CA CYS A 77 10.29 5.83 0.20
C CYS A 77 10.22 5.17 1.60
N THR A 78 11.05 4.17 1.87
CA THR A 78 11.05 3.45 3.17
C THR A 78 12.31 3.70 3.99
N VAL A 79 13.35 4.26 3.39
CA VAL A 79 14.64 4.54 4.04
C VAL A 79 14.71 6.02 4.42
N ALA A 80 15.02 6.29 5.70
CA ALA A 80 15.21 7.65 6.19
C ALA A 80 16.59 8.20 5.79
N VAL A 81 16.66 9.50 5.51
CA VAL A 81 17.93 10.17 5.23
C VAL A 81 18.82 10.18 6.46
N ALA A 82 20.15 10.02 6.24
CA ALA A 82 21.19 10.15 7.25
C ALA A 82 22.25 11.16 6.79
N PRO A 83 22.95 11.82 7.74
CA PRO A 83 24.02 12.75 7.40
C PRO A 83 25.12 12.06 6.60
N GLY A 84 25.55 12.69 5.48
CA GLY A 84 26.63 12.18 4.64
C GLY A 84 26.28 10.97 3.76
N MET A 85 25.02 10.51 3.78
CA MET A 85 24.51 9.44 2.89
C MET A 85 24.78 9.80 1.41
N ARG A 86 25.20 8.82 0.63
CA ARG A 86 25.40 8.97 -0.82
C ARG A 86 24.28 8.22 -1.54
N VAL A 87 23.43 8.97 -2.22
CA VAL A 87 22.33 8.41 -2.99
C VAL A 87 22.62 8.61 -4.48
N GLU A 88 22.36 7.59 -5.27
CA GLU A 88 22.55 7.62 -6.71
C GLU A 88 21.31 7.10 -7.44
N THR A 89 21.08 7.63 -8.65
CA THR A 89 20.06 7.13 -9.56
C THR A 89 20.28 5.63 -9.82
N GLN A 90 19.27 4.81 -9.54
CA GLN A 90 19.32 3.37 -9.86
C GLN A 90 19.29 3.17 -11.37
N ARG A 91 20.40 2.67 -11.94
CA ARG A 91 20.54 2.39 -13.37
C ARG A 91 20.39 0.89 -13.64
N GLY A 92 19.27 0.50 -14.23
CA GLY A 92 18.98 -0.89 -14.56
C GLY A 92 18.81 -1.81 -13.34
N ALA A 93 18.86 -3.12 -13.58
CA ALA A 93 18.92 -4.12 -12.53
C ALA A 93 20.38 -4.33 -12.10
N ARG A 94 20.66 -4.25 -10.79
CA ARG A 94 22.00 -4.44 -10.24
C ARG A 94 21.99 -5.53 -9.16
N ALA A 95 23.03 -6.34 -9.15
CA ALA A 95 23.27 -7.25 -8.04
C ALA A 95 23.69 -6.46 -6.79
N ILE A 96 23.31 -6.95 -5.62
CA ILE A 96 23.83 -6.47 -4.34
C ILE A 96 25.18 -7.15 -4.13
N GLU A 97 26.26 -6.41 -4.29
CA GLU A 97 27.58 -6.87 -3.87
C GLU A 97 27.66 -6.73 -2.34
N ALA A 98 28.48 -7.57 -1.69
CA ALA A 98 28.66 -7.50 -0.24
C ALA A 98 29.11 -6.08 0.14
N ALA A 99 28.20 -5.30 0.69
CA ALA A 99 28.45 -3.91 1.03
C ALA A 99 29.22 -3.83 2.34
N ALA A 100 30.22 -2.95 2.38
CA ALA A 100 30.79 -2.53 3.64
C ALA A 100 29.70 -1.93 4.53
N ALA A 101 29.77 -2.16 5.84
CA ALA A 101 28.78 -1.62 6.79
C ALA A 101 28.70 -0.10 6.65
N SER A 102 27.56 0.40 6.18
CA SER A 102 27.29 1.84 6.07
C SER A 102 26.58 2.32 7.32
N PRO A 103 26.96 3.47 7.89
CA PRO A 103 26.25 4.07 9.02
C PRO A 103 24.79 4.44 8.69
N ALA A 104 24.45 4.61 7.39
CA ALA A 104 23.08 4.83 6.94
C ALA A 104 22.15 3.65 7.25
N PHE A 105 22.71 2.47 7.44
CA PHE A 105 22.00 1.23 7.74
C PHE A 105 22.23 0.73 9.17
N ALA A 106 22.84 1.55 10.04
CA ALA A 106 22.93 1.20 11.45
C ALA A 106 21.52 0.97 12.01
N VAL A 107 21.27 -0.23 12.47
CA VAL A 107 20.03 -0.61 13.14
C VAL A 107 20.20 -0.25 14.60
N ASP A 108 19.19 0.40 15.16
CA ASP A 108 19.06 0.42 16.61
C ASP A 108 18.70 -1.00 17.03
N ASP A 109 19.64 -1.71 17.64
CA ASP A 109 19.50 -3.11 18.06
C ASP A 109 18.33 -3.32 19.04
N SER A 110 17.80 -2.26 19.64
CA SER A 110 16.60 -2.31 20.47
C SER A 110 15.30 -2.61 19.71
N VAL A 111 15.30 -2.47 18.37
CA VAL A 111 14.15 -2.68 17.48
C VAL A 111 14.16 -4.07 16.83
N VAL A 112 15.29 -4.74 16.86
CA VAL A 112 15.36 -6.14 16.43
C VAL A 112 14.62 -6.96 17.48
N LEU A 113 13.52 -7.63 17.08
CA LEU A 113 13.10 -8.80 17.85
C LEU A 113 14.37 -9.60 18.08
N ALA A 114 14.83 -9.71 19.32
CA ALA A 114 15.89 -10.62 19.69
C ALA A 114 15.40 -12.03 19.37
N LEU A 115 15.55 -12.41 18.14
CA LEU A 115 15.52 -13.78 17.68
C LEU A 115 16.91 -14.25 18.11
N ASP A 116 16.98 -14.71 19.36
CA ASP A 116 18.23 -15.19 19.94
C ASP A 116 18.91 -16.12 18.93
N ASP A 117 20.20 -15.86 18.66
CA ASP A 117 21.08 -16.67 17.82
C ASP A 117 21.18 -18.14 18.31
N THR A 118 20.57 -18.44 19.42
CA THR A 118 20.46 -19.76 19.98
C THR A 118 19.18 -20.43 19.46
N GLY A 119 19.24 -20.98 18.27
CA GLY A 119 18.19 -21.82 17.67
C GLY A 119 17.86 -23.10 18.45
N VAL A 120 18.02 -23.12 19.77
CA VAL A 120 17.76 -24.27 20.68
C VAL A 120 17.29 -23.76 22.06
N GLY A 121 16.44 -22.73 22.09
CA GLY A 121 15.63 -22.40 23.28
C GLY A 121 14.36 -23.24 23.28
N ASP A 122 13.86 -23.56 24.45
CA ASP A 122 12.63 -24.33 24.65
C ASP A 122 11.53 -23.81 23.70
N ARG A 123 11.06 -24.68 22.79
CA ARG A 123 10.11 -24.35 21.69
C ARG A 123 8.82 -23.67 22.21
N SER A 124 8.53 -23.75 23.49
CA SER A 124 7.35 -23.16 24.11
C SER A 124 7.39 -21.63 24.17
N ASP A 125 8.57 -21.02 24.31
CA ASP A 125 8.71 -19.56 24.41
C ASP A 125 8.79 -18.84 23.05
N ALA A 126 9.12 -19.57 21.99
CA ALA A 126 9.20 -19.04 20.62
C ALA A 126 7.84 -18.98 19.89
N LEU A 127 6.83 -19.76 20.32
CA LEU A 127 5.53 -19.83 19.66
C LEU A 127 4.60 -18.68 20.12
N LEU A 128 4.23 -17.82 19.18
CA LEU A 128 3.23 -16.77 19.44
C LEU A 128 1.81 -17.38 19.46
N ASP A 129 0.94 -16.82 20.29
CA ASP A 129 -0.48 -17.12 20.17
C ASP A 129 -1.05 -16.43 18.92
N ILE A 130 -0.72 -15.14 18.73
CA ILE A 130 -1.16 -14.39 17.54
C ILE A 130 0.02 -13.58 16.96
N ALA A 131 0.23 -13.70 15.64
CA ALA A 131 1.03 -12.76 14.85
C ALA A 131 0.10 -11.80 14.09
N VAL A 132 0.36 -10.51 14.17
CA VAL A 132 -0.39 -9.47 13.44
C VAL A 132 0.50 -8.88 12.37
N VAL A 133 0.03 -8.78 11.13
CA VAL A 133 0.78 -8.23 10.00
C VAL A 133 0.15 -6.92 9.54
N GLY A 134 0.83 -5.81 9.83
CA GLY A 134 0.43 -4.44 9.52
C GLY A 134 0.04 -3.63 10.76
N ALA A 135 0.72 -2.49 10.99
CA ALA A 135 0.50 -1.56 12.09
C ALA A 135 -0.43 -0.39 11.73
N GLY A 136 -1.39 -0.62 10.83
CA GLY A 136 -2.51 0.29 10.59
C GLY A 136 -3.59 0.18 11.67
N PRO A 137 -4.68 0.98 11.59
CA PRO A 137 -5.74 0.97 12.61
C PRO A 137 -6.28 -0.42 12.94
N ALA A 138 -6.44 -1.29 11.93
CA ALA A 138 -6.91 -2.66 12.15
C ALA A 138 -5.91 -3.50 12.95
N GLY A 139 -4.63 -3.47 12.58
CA GLY A 139 -3.60 -4.25 13.26
C GLY A 139 -3.32 -3.75 14.68
N LEU A 140 -3.31 -2.42 14.89
CA LEU A 140 -3.15 -1.83 16.21
C LEU A 140 -4.28 -2.25 17.16
N ALA A 141 -5.54 -2.15 16.70
CA ALA A 141 -6.68 -2.58 17.48
C ALA A 141 -6.66 -4.10 17.74
N ALA A 142 -6.29 -4.89 16.73
CA ALA A 142 -6.18 -6.34 16.85
C ALA A 142 -5.12 -6.74 17.88
N ALA A 143 -3.93 -6.17 17.78
CA ALA A 143 -2.82 -6.49 18.67
C ALA A 143 -3.13 -6.09 20.12
N THR A 144 -3.70 -4.89 20.34
CA THR A 144 -4.10 -4.40 21.67
C THR A 144 -5.16 -5.32 22.29
N VAL A 145 -6.24 -5.61 21.58
CA VAL A 145 -7.34 -6.46 22.09
C VAL A 145 -6.88 -7.89 22.39
N ALA A 146 -6.01 -8.44 21.55
CA ALA A 146 -5.44 -9.76 21.79
C ALA A 146 -4.52 -9.78 23.03
N ALA A 147 -3.71 -8.75 23.23
CA ALA A 147 -2.86 -8.62 24.43
C ALA A 147 -3.70 -8.43 25.70
N GLU A 148 -4.76 -7.61 25.64
CA GLU A 148 -5.72 -7.46 26.74
C GLU A 148 -6.45 -8.77 27.11
N ALA A 149 -6.58 -9.68 26.14
CA ALA A 149 -7.06 -11.04 26.39
C ALA A 149 -5.97 -11.95 27.01
N GLY A 150 -4.75 -11.45 27.26
CA GLY A 150 -3.64 -12.17 27.87
C GLY A 150 -2.94 -13.14 26.92
N LEU A 151 -2.98 -12.89 25.62
CA LEU A 151 -2.29 -13.67 24.58
C LEU A 151 -0.89 -13.11 24.32
N ARG A 152 0.03 -13.99 23.90
CA ARG A 152 1.36 -13.60 23.42
C ARG A 152 1.26 -13.12 22.01
N VAL A 153 1.44 -11.81 21.79
CA VAL A 153 1.23 -11.15 20.51
C VAL A 153 2.52 -10.48 20.03
N ALA A 154 2.80 -10.60 18.73
CA ALA A 154 3.75 -9.74 18.03
C ALA A 154 3.07 -9.09 16.83
N LEU A 155 3.42 -7.83 16.55
CA LEU A 155 2.94 -7.07 15.40
C LEU A 155 4.13 -6.71 14.51
N PHE A 156 4.02 -6.97 13.20
CA PHE A 156 5.05 -6.70 12.20
C PHE A 156 4.57 -5.66 11.20
N ASP A 157 5.40 -4.66 10.92
CA ASP A 157 5.11 -3.65 9.88
C ASP A 157 6.41 -3.23 9.17
N GLU A 158 6.33 -3.05 7.87
CA GLU A 158 7.45 -2.56 7.04
C GLU A 158 7.86 -1.12 7.36
N GLN A 159 6.94 -0.36 7.95
CA GLN A 159 7.21 0.98 8.40
C GLN A 159 7.71 0.97 9.84
N ARG A 160 8.62 1.89 10.13
CA ARG A 160 9.18 2.03 11.49
C ARG A 160 8.18 2.59 12.49
N GLN A 161 7.18 3.34 12.02
CA GLN A 161 6.17 4.00 12.86
C GLN A 161 4.81 3.35 12.70
N ALA A 162 4.13 3.13 13.80
CA ALA A 162 2.75 2.68 13.85
C ALA A 162 1.79 3.77 13.31
N GLY A 163 0.62 3.34 12.80
CA GLY A 163 -0.42 4.23 12.26
C GLY A 163 -0.88 3.86 10.85
N GLY A 164 -0.12 3.04 10.12
CA GLY A 164 -0.41 2.64 8.74
C GLY A 164 -0.45 3.84 7.79
N GLN A 165 -1.17 3.74 6.68
CA GLN A 165 -1.22 4.82 5.67
C GLN A 165 -2.09 6.01 6.13
N ILE A 166 -3.17 5.73 6.84
CA ILE A 166 -4.13 6.77 7.24
C ILE A 166 -3.56 7.69 8.32
N HIS A 167 -2.85 7.14 9.29
CA HIS A 167 -2.22 7.87 10.39
C HIS A 167 -0.69 7.90 10.26
N ARG A 168 -0.18 7.84 9.03
CA ARG A 168 1.25 7.84 8.74
C ARG A 168 1.95 9.04 9.37
N GLY A 169 2.97 8.79 10.19
CA GLY A 169 3.75 9.84 10.85
C GLY A 169 3.05 10.53 12.01
N ILE A 170 1.95 9.98 12.56
CA ILE A 170 1.14 10.63 13.60
C ILE A 170 1.91 10.99 14.87
N THR A 171 2.95 10.22 15.22
CA THR A 171 3.81 10.44 16.39
C THR A 171 4.96 11.41 16.11
N ALA A 172 5.24 11.72 14.84
CA ALA A 172 6.38 12.54 14.41
C ALA A 172 6.03 13.46 13.23
N SER A 173 4.77 13.87 13.12
CA SER A 173 4.32 14.77 12.05
C SER A 173 5.04 16.12 12.14
N PRO A 174 5.61 16.63 11.05
CA PRO A 174 6.29 17.91 11.02
C PRO A 174 5.34 19.12 10.98
N LEU A 175 4.02 18.87 10.96
CA LEU A 175 3.03 19.93 10.75
C LEU A 175 2.78 20.72 12.03
N ALA A 176 3.15 21.98 12.03
CA ALA A 176 2.91 22.91 13.14
C ALA A 176 1.41 23.19 13.36
N ARG A 177 0.59 23.06 12.32
CA ARG A 177 -0.87 23.31 12.38
C ARG A 177 -1.65 21.99 12.26
N PRO A 178 -2.13 21.42 13.39
CA PRO A 178 -2.88 20.15 13.37
C PRO A 178 -4.13 20.17 12.49
N ALA A 179 -4.77 21.35 12.33
CA ALA A 179 -5.99 21.52 11.53
C ALA A 179 -5.81 21.11 10.06
N VAL A 180 -4.59 21.22 9.50
CA VAL A 180 -4.28 20.86 8.10
C VAL A 180 -4.68 19.43 7.75
N LEU A 181 -4.45 18.47 8.65
CA LEU A 181 -4.80 17.07 8.41
C LEU A 181 -6.22 16.70 8.87
N GLY A 182 -6.83 17.57 9.68
CA GLY A 182 -8.17 17.38 10.24
C GLY A 182 -8.21 16.44 11.45
N ALA A 183 -9.31 16.51 12.20
CA ALA A 183 -9.50 15.80 13.47
C ALA A 183 -9.39 14.26 13.31
N ASP A 184 -9.89 13.71 12.20
CA ASP A 184 -9.87 12.27 11.94
C ASP A 184 -8.46 11.69 11.86
N TYR A 185 -7.50 12.46 11.33
CA TYR A 185 -6.11 12.03 11.33
C TYR A 185 -5.57 11.93 12.76
N TRP A 186 -5.79 12.95 13.58
CA TRP A 186 -5.25 13.00 14.95
C TRP A 186 -5.94 12.05 15.91
N ALA A 187 -7.18 11.64 15.64
CA ALA A 187 -7.90 10.62 16.42
C ALA A 187 -7.13 9.29 16.48
N GLY A 188 -6.35 8.96 15.46
CA GLY A 188 -5.50 7.76 15.43
C GLY A 188 -4.43 7.71 16.51
N GLY A 189 -4.04 8.87 17.09
CA GLY A 189 -3.07 8.89 18.20
C GLY A 189 -3.52 8.12 19.43
N SER A 190 -4.82 8.00 19.66
CA SER A 190 -5.36 7.18 20.75
C SER A 190 -5.10 5.69 20.53
N LEU A 191 -5.22 5.21 19.29
CA LEU A 191 -4.93 3.81 18.93
C LEU A 191 -3.44 3.49 19.10
N VAL A 192 -2.56 4.39 18.63
CA VAL A 192 -1.12 4.19 18.78
C VAL A 192 -0.73 4.15 20.26
N ARG A 193 -1.19 5.10 21.08
CA ARG A 193 -0.94 5.09 22.53
C ARG A 193 -1.50 3.87 23.24
N ALA A 194 -2.67 3.35 22.83
CA ALA A 194 -3.22 2.12 23.41
C ALA A 194 -2.32 0.92 23.08
N PHE A 195 -1.86 0.83 21.84
CA PHE A 195 -0.92 -0.20 21.42
C PHE A 195 0.42 -0.11 22.17
N GLU A 196 1.02 1.06 22.29
CA GLU A 196 2.28 1.27 23.03
C GLU A 196 2.17 0.82 24.50
N ARG A 197 1.01 1.07 25.14
CA ARG A 197 0.75 0.62 26.52
C ARG A 197 0.44 -0.86 26.66
N SER A 198 0.09 -1.55 25.58
CA SER A 198 -0.31 -2.96 25.62
C SER A 198 0.86 -3.93 25.86
N GLY A 199 2.10 -3.47 25.73
CA GLY A 199 3.29 -4.31 25.85
C GLY A 199 3.49 -5.31 24.69
N VAL A 200 2.74 -5.18 23.59
CA VAL A 200 2.91 -6.02 22.40
C VAL A 200 4.28 -5.77 21.78
N ARG A 201 4.99 -6.84 21.43
CA ARG A 201 6.26 -6.73 20.69
C ARG A 201 6.00 -6.16 19.30
N HIS A 202 6.67 -5.05 18.97
CA HIS A 202 6.57 -4.37 17.69
C HIS A 202 7.80 -4.64 16.82
N GLY A 203 7.63 -5.47 15.79
CA GLY A 203 8.60 -5.65 14.71
C GLY A 203 8.51 -4.50 13.70
N ALA A 204 8.98 -3.31 14.11
CA ALA A 204 8.99 -2.12 13.27
C ALA A 204 10.07 -2.23 12.18
N GLY A 205 9.75 -1.89 10.92
CA GLY A 205 10.64 -2.08 9.77
C GLY A 205 10.79 -3.55 9.34
N ALA A 206 9.90 -4.43 9.82
CA ALA A 206 9.92 -5.85 9.49
C ALA A 206 8.92 -6.19 8.38
N SER A 207 9.42 -6.82 7.33
CA SER A 207 8.62 -7.25 6.18
C SER A 207 8.26 -8.72 6.29
N VAL A 208 6.97 -9.04 6.37
CA VAL A 208 6.46 -10.41 6.27
C VAL A 208 6.26 -10.75 4.80
N TRP A 209 7.01 -11.70 4.28
CA TRP A 209 6.99 -12.05 2.87
C TRP A 209 6.50 -13.47 2.56
N SER A 210 6.26 -14.28 3.59
CA SER A 210 5.65 -15.61 3.48
C SER A 210 4.73 -15.89 4.67
N LEU A 211 3.67 -16.66 4.44
CA LEU A 211 2.73 -17.17 5.43
C LEU A 211 2.26 -18.55 4.98
N ALA A 212 2.64 -19.58 5.67
CA ALA A 212 2.31 -20.96 5.30
C ALA A 212 1.79 -21.77 6.49
N PRO A 213 0.75 -22.59 6.33
CA PRO A 213 0.35 -23.55 7.34
C PRO A 213 1.40 -24.66 7.44
N ARG A 214 1.51 -25.25 8.64
CA ARG A 214 2.37 -26.39 8.94
C ARG A 214 1.52 -27.60 9.34
N ASP A 215 2.12 -28.79 9.24
CA ASP A 215 1.46 -30.05 9.57
C ASP A 215 1.07 -30.17 11.06
N ASP A 216 1.75 -29.43 11.94
CA ASP A 216 1.45 -29.36 13.37
C ASP A 216 0.30 -28.39 13.72
N GLY A 217 -0.37 -27.82 12.72
CA GLY A 217 -1.47 -26.86 12.89
C GLY A 217 -1.03 -25.44 13.22
N THR A 218 0.29 -25.18 13.31
CA THR A 218 0.82 -23.81 13.46
C THR A 218 0.98 -23.13 12.10
N LEU A 219 1.19 -21.82 12.14
CA LEU A 219 1.44 -20.99 10.97
C LEU A 219 2.88 -20.45 11.02
N ALA A 220 3.60 -20.56 9.92
CA ALA A 220 4.96 -20.07 9.77
C ALA A 220 4.98 -18.80 8.95
N LEU A 221 5.56 -17.72 9.48
CA LEU A 221 5.78 -16.47 8.79
C LEU A 221 7.28 -16.28 8.56
N ALA A 222 7.69 -16.08 7.31
CA ALA A 222 9.05 -15.63 7.03
C ALA A 222 9.07 -14.10 7.06
N VAL A 223 9.97 -13.57 7.89
CA VAL A 223 10.08 -12.16 8.21
C VAL A 223 11.50 -11.70 7.98
N SER A 224 11.67 -10.58 7.29
CA SER A 224 12.96 -9.91 7.13
C SER A 224 12.92 -8.53 7.77
N SER A 225 14.02 -8.16 8.43
CA SER A 225 14.22 -6.86 9.05
C SER A 225 15.66 -6.40 8.85
N GLY A 226 15.92 -5.14 9.14
CA GLY A 226 17.26 -4.58 9.01
C GLY A 226 17.51 -3.91 7.66
N PRO A 227 18.75 -3.44 7.43
CA PRO A 227 19.12 -2.72 6.22
C PRO A 227 19.17 -3.65 5.00
N THR A 228 18.89 -3.12 3.82
CA THR A 228 18.97 -3.87 2.55
C THR A 228 20.35 -4.51 2.31
N ALA A 229 21.41 -3.90 2.84
CA ALA A 229 22.79 -4.41 2.71
C ALA A 229 23.08 -5.64 3.60
N ALA A 230 22.39 -5.74 4.74
CA ALA A 230 22.58 -6.82 5.70
C ALA A 230 21.22 -7.20 6.36
N PRO A 231 20.27 -7.69 5.57
CA PRO A 231 18.97 -8.06 6.10
C PRO A 231 19.09 -9.28 7.00
N ARG A 232 18.30 -9.31 8.06
CA ARG A 232 18.12 -10.48 8.93
C ARG A 232 16.79 -11.13 8.60
N SER A 233 16.78 -12.43 8.42
CA SER A 233 15.56 -13.21 8.19
C SER A 233 15.33 -14.18 9.32
N ALA A 234 14.07 -14.38 9.66
CA ALA A 234 13.65 -15.32 10.68
C ALA A 234 12.34 -16.02 10.29
N LEU A 235 12.15 -17.20 10.83
CA LEU A 235 10.88 -17.91 10.78
C LEU A 235 10.15 -17.71 12.11
N VAL A 236 9.03 -17.01 12.07
CA VAL A 236 8.16 -16.77 13.22
C VAL A 236 7.02 -17.78 13.19
N LEU A 237 6.80 -18.47 14.30
CA LEU A 237 5.71 -19.42 14.45
C LEU A 237 4.57 -18.81 15.27
N ALA A 238 3.34 -19.01 14.82
CA ALA A 238 2.15 -18.53 15.52
C ALA A 238 1.01 -19.57 15.41
N ARG A 239 0.14 -19.59 16.44
CA ARG A 239 -1.09 -20.40 16.40
C ARG A 239 -2.17 -19.74 15.53
N ALA A 240 -2.15 -18.41 15.46
CA ALA A 240 -3.09 -17.63 14.68
C ALA A 240 -2.38 -16.44 14.03
N VAL A 241 -2.88 -16.01 12.85
CA VAL A 241 -2.37 -14.83 12.13
C VAL A 241 -3.51 -13.90 11.79
N ILE A 242 -3.33 -12.60 12.04
CA ILE A 242 -4.26 -11.55 11.60
C ILE A 242 -3.56 -10.72 10.53
N VAL A 243 -4.01 -10.84 9.28
CA VAL A 243 -3.51 -10.08 8.13
C VAL A 243 -4.25 -8.74 8.09
N ALA A 244 -3.55 -7.66 8.43
CA ALA A 244 -4.07 -6.28 8.51
C ALA A 244 -3.28 -5.33 7.59
N THR A 245 -2.89 -5.80 6.41
CA THR A 245 -2.01 -5.14 5.44
C THR A 245 -2.62 -3.90 4.77
N GLY A 246 -3.90 -3.61 5.01
CA GLY A 246 -4.59 -2.41 4.54
C GLY A 246 -4.89 -2.43 3.04
N ALA A 247 -4.76 -1.27 2.38
CA ALA A 247 -5.12 -1.10 0.98
C ALA A 247 -3.98 -0.42 0.19
N LEU A 248 -4.02 -0.63 -1.13
CA LEU A 248 -3.15 0.01 -2.12
C LEU A 248 -3.96 0.99 -2.95
N GLU A 249 -3.35 2.10 -3.38
CA GLU A 249 -3.98 2.94 -4.38
C GLU A 249 -4.14 2.18 -5.70
N ARG A 250 -5.33 2.27 -6.28
CA ARG A 250 -5.62 1.68 -7.58
C ARG A 250 -4.76 2.34 -8.66
N PRO A 251 -4.09 1.58 -9.52
CA PRO A 251 -3.42 2.14 -10.69
C PRO A 251 -4.43 2.78 -11.65
N VAL A 252 -4.01 3.86 -12.28
CA VAL A 252 -4.78 4.61 -13.27
C VAL A 252 -3.99 4.59 -14.58
N PRO A 253 -4.09 3.51 -15.37
CA PRO A 253 -3.26 3.30 -16.55
C PRO A 253 -3.75 4.13 -17.74
N ILE A 254 -3.48 5.43 -17.71
CA ILE A 254 -3.68 6.37 -18.81
C ILE A 254 -2.38 6.53 -19.63
N PRO A 255 -2.42 6.98 -20.88
CA PRO A 255 -1.21 7.33 -21.62
C PRO A 255 -0.31 8.28 -20.80
N GLY A 256 0.99 8.00 -20.74
CA GLY A 256 1.97 8.81 -20.01
C GLY A 256 2.00 8.67 -18.48
N TRP A 257 1.17 7.83 -17.86
CA TRP A 257 1.08 7.71 -16.40
C TRP A 257 2.36 7.20 -15.71
N THR A 258 3.36 6.80 -16.48
CA THR A 258 4.65 6.34 -15.97
C THR A 258 5.72 7.42 -15.96
N LEU A 259 5.44 8.61 -16.49
CA LEU A 259 6.36 9.74 -16.51
C LEU A 259 6.70 10.20 -15.07
N PRO A 260 7.95 10.58 -14.79
CA PRO A 260 8.31 11.31 -13.58
C PRO A 260 7.42 12.54 -13.39
N GLY A 261 6.97 12.78 -12.15
CA GLY A 261 5.99 13.84 -11.85
C GLY A 261 4.53 13.38 -11.91
N VAL A 262 4.26 12.16 -12.45
CA VAL A 262 2.95 11.52 -12.30
C VAL A 262 2.99 10.61 -11.08
N MET A 263 2.17 10.92 -10.07
CA MET A 263 2.12 10.23 -8.78
C MET A 263 0.68 9.90 -8.39
N SER A 264 0.49 9.03 -7.40
CA SER A 264 -0.82 8.86 -6.80
C SER A 264 -1.14 10.00 -5.81
N VAL A 265 -2.43 10.29 -5.63
CA VAL A 265 -2.88 11.27 -4.61
C VAL A 265 -2.46 10.85 -3.21
N GLY A 266 -2.52 9.55 -2.89
CA GLY A 266 -2.06 9.03 -1.61
C GLY A 266 -0.57 9.23 -1.38
N ALA A 267 0.25 9.16 -2.44
CA ALA A 267 1.67 9.48 -2.34
C ALA A 267 1.91 10.94 -1.93
N ALA A 268 1.19 11.86 -2.56
CA ALA A 268 1.25 13.29 -2.20
C ALA A 268 0.74 13.55 -0.78
N GLN A 269 -0.29 12.81 -0.33
CA GLN A 269 -0.76 12.89 1.05
C GLN A 269 0.29 12.36 2.05
N ILE A 270 1.03 11.30 1.72
CA ILE A 270 2.12 10.80 2.55
C ILE A 270 3.23 11.84 2.66
N LEU A 271 3.62 12.49 1.55
CA LEU A 271 4.59 13.58 1.56
C LEU A 271 4.18 14.70 2.52
N LEU A 272 2.93 15.11 2.48
CA LEU A 272 2.39 16.13 3.41
C LEU A 272 2.47 15.68 4.86
N LYS A 273 2.00 14.46 5.17
CA LYS A 273 1.93 13.91 6.53
C LYS A 273 3.31 13.73 7.17
N THR A 274 4.28 13.24 6.41
CA THR A 274 5.57 12.76 6.94
C THR A 274 6.72 13.73 6.72
N ALA A 275 6.66 14.53 5.66
CA ALA A 275 7.74 15.41 5.26
C ALA A 275 7.34 16.91 5.25
N GLY A 276 6.07 17.23 5.51
CA GLY A 276 5.60 18.61 5.39
C GLY A 276 5.78 19.16 3.97
N VAL A 277 5.66 18.30 2.96
CA VAL A 277 5.86 18.65 1.55
C VAL A 277 4.51 18.73 0.86
N VAL A 278 4.22 19.83 0.22
CA VAL A 278 2.94 20.13 -0.41
C VAL A 278 3.09 20.43 -1.88
N ALA A 279 2.04 20.15 -2.66
CA ALA A 279 1.96 20.51 -4.06
C ALA A 279 1.92 22.04 -4.23
N THR A 280 2.57 22.53 -5.29
CA THR A 280 2.63 23.94 -5.63
C THR A 280 2.02 24.20 -7.01
N ARG A 281 2.10 25.46 -7.49
CA ARG A 281 1.66 25.81 -8.85
C ARG A 281 2.24 24.84 -9.89
N GLY A 282 1.48 24.54 -10.92
CA GLY A 282 1.81 23.52 -11.91
C GLY A 282 1.31 22.12 -11.52
N THR A 283 0.44 22.01 -10.49
CA THR A 283 -0.14 20.74 -10.07
C THR A 283 -1.58 20.59 -10.54
N VAL A 284 -1.86 19.49 -11.24
CA VAL A 284 -3.21 19.05 -11.58
C VAL A 284 -3.52 17.74 -10.84
N ILE A 285 -4.73 17.65 -10.27
CA ILE A 285 -5.24 16.43 -9.65
C ILE A 285 -6.31 15.85 -10.56
N ALA A 286 -6.27 14.55 -10.87
CA ALA A 286 -7.26 13.91 -11.73
C ALA A 286 -7.72 12.56 -11.18
N GLY A 287 -9.03 12.31 -11.25
CA GLY A 287 -9.59 11.05 -10.81
C GLY A 287 -10.95 11.18 -10.12
N SER A 288 -11.30 10.20 -9.27
CA SER A 288 -12.53 10.19 -8.51
C SER A 288 -12.35 9.50 -7.15
N GLY A 289 -13.14 9.87 -6.18
CA GLY A 289 -13.13 9.25 -4.85
C GLY A 289 -12.92 10.22 -3.69
N PRO A 290 -13.26 9.79 -2.47
CA PRO A 290 -13.18 10.67 -1.28
C PRO A 290 -11.76 11.20 -0.99
N LEU A 291 -10.72 10.38 -1.24
CA LEU A 291 -9.33 10.77 -0.97
C LEU A 291 -8.86 11.90 -1.91
N LEU A 292 -9.38 11.95 -3.14
CA LEU A 292 -9.11 13.04 -4.07
C LEU A 292 -9.49 14.40 -3.46
N TRP A 293 -10.72 14.50 -2.96
CA TRP A 293 -11.25 15.73 -2.34
C TRP A 293 -10.57 16.02 -1.00
N LEU A 294 -10.31 14.98 -0.20
CA LEU A 294 -9.63 15.14 1.09
C LEU A 294 -8.21 15.68 0.92
N TYR A 295 -7.42 15.12 0.00
CA TYR A 295 -6.07 15.61 -0.23
C TYR A 295 -6.08 17.03 -0.83
N ALA A 296 -6.97 17.30 -1.79
CA ALA A 296 -7.11 18.65 -2.34
C ALA A 296 -7.37 19.68 -1.24
N TRP A 297 -8.31 19.37 -0.33
CA TRP A 297 -8.59 20.21 0.83
C TRP A 297 -7.36 20.36 1.75
N GLN A 298 -6.70 19.25 2.13
CA GLN A 298 -5.50 19.27 2.98
C GLN A 298 -4.35 20.07 2.37
N CYS A 299 -4.13 19.94 1.07
CA CYS A 299 -3.13 20.69 0.33
C CYS A 299 -3.40 22.20 0.40
N LEU A 300 -4.64 22.60 0.14
CA LEU A 300 -5.06 24.02 0.20
C LEU A 300 -4.98 24.59 1.62
N GLU A 301 -5.38 23.82 2.65
CA GLU A 301 -5.25 24.23 4.06
C GLU A 301 -3.79 24.32 4.52
N ALA A 302 -2.90 23.52 3.93
CA ALA A 302 -1.47 23.62 4.16
C ALA A 302 -0.83 24.86 3.51
N GLY A 303 -1.53 25.55 2.62
CA GLY A 303 -1.00 26.67 1.83
C GLY A 303 -0.42 26.24 0.48
N GLY A 304 -0.65 24.98 0.07
CA GLY A 304 -0.31 24.50 -1.27
C GLY A 304 -1.25 25.05 -2.35
N THR A 305 -0.93 24.75 -3.60
CA THR A 305 -1.68 25.21 -4.77
C THR A 305 -2.03 24.05 -5.68
N ILE A 306 -3.26 24.03 -6.18
CA ILE A 306 -3.78 23.09 -7.16
C ILE A 306 -4.38 23.91 -8.30
N ASP A 307 -3.82 23.81 -9.50
CA ASP A 307 -4.27 24.61 -10.65
C ASP A 307 -5.61 24.12 -11.18
N ALA A 308 -5.83 22.78 -11.20
CA ALA A 308 -7.12 22.20 -11.55
C ALA A 308 -7.34 20.84 -10.88
N LEU A 309 -8.62 20.53 -10.65
CA LEU A 309 -9.10 19.19 -10.27
C LEU A 309 -10.01 18.67 -11.39
N LEU A 310 -9.61 17.59 -12.02
CA LEU A 310 -10.30 16.90 -13.11
C LEU A 310 -11.07 15.71 -12.55
N ASP A 311 -12.36 15.91 -12.24
CA ASP A 311 -13.23 14.86 -11.67
C ASP A 311 -13.72 13.93 -12.78
N THR A 312 -13.29 12.67 -12.70
CA THR A 312 -13.65 11.61 -13.65
C THR A 312 -14.90 10.83 -13.27
N THR A 313 -15.67 11.28 -12.28
CA THR A 313 -16.95 10.67 -11.92
C THR A 313 -17.92 10.72 -13.10
N PRO A 314 -18.38 9.56 -13.64
CA PRO A 314 -19.21 9.55 -14.83
C PRO A 314 -20.57 10.22 -14.60
N ARG A 315 -21.13 10.81 -15.65
CA ARG A 315 -22.52 11.31 -15.64
C ARG A 315 -23.50 10.20 -15.23
N GLY A 316 -24.52 10.54 -14.47
CA GLY A 316 -25.54 9.59 -13.99
C GLY A 316 -25.14 8.74 -12.78
N ARG A 317 -23.89 8.79 -12.29
CA ARG A 317 -23.48 8.08 -11.08
C ARG A 317 -24.21 8.54 -9.84
N LEU A 318 -24.44 9.87 -9.72
CA LEU A 318 -25.22 10.41 -8.62
C LEU A 318 -26.64 9.84 -8.60
N ALA A 319 -27.31 9.79 -9.76
CA ALA A 319 -28.66 9.19 -9.85
C ALA A 319 -28.67 7.73 -9.41
N ARG A 320 -27.65 6.94 -9.77
CA ARG A 320 -27.51 5.55 -9.31
C ARG A 320 -27.27 5.42 -7.81
N ALA A 321 -26.63 6.42 -7.19
CA ALA A 321 -26.38 6.43 -5.75
C ALA A 321 -27.58 6.89 -4.91
N LEU A 322 -28.57 7.57 -5.51
CA LEU A 322 -29.75 8.12 -4.81
C LEU A 322 -30.51 7.11 -3.93
N PRO A 323 -30.68 5.82 -4.31
CA PRO A 323 -31.31 4.83 -3.43
C PRO A 323 -30.64 4.69 -2.05
N HIS A 324 -29.37 5.05 -1.95
CA HIS A 324 -28.57 5.00 -0.71
C HIS A 324 -28.45 6.35 -0.01
N ALA A 325 -29.10 7.41 -0.52
CA ALA A 325 -28.92 8.79 -0.04
C ALA A 325 -29.35 8.99 1.41
N ALA A 326 -30.46 8.37 1.85
CA ALA A 326 -30.96 8.52 3.22
C ALA A 326 -29.92 8.08 4.26
N ALA A 327 -29.31 6.88 4.07
CA ALA A 327 -28.28 6.37 4.95
C ALA A 327 -26.99 7.25 4.90
N PHE A 328 -26.66 7.78 3.72
CA PHE A 328 -25.53 8.70 3.55
C PHE A 328 -25.75 10.02 4.29
N LEU A 329 -26.91 10.65 4.14
CA LEU A 329 -27.24 11.92 4.80
C LEU A 329 -27.23 11.81 6.34
N MET A 330 -27.57 10.64 6.87
CA MET A 330 -27.49 10.35 8.31
C MET A 330 -26.09 9.89 8.76
N SER A 331 -25.11 9.86 7.87
CA SER A 331 -23.74 9.49 8.18
C SER A 331 -22.86 10.73 8.42
N ARG A 332 -21.72 10.54 9.09
CA ARG A 332 -20.69 11.57 9.21
C ARG A 332 -20.06 11.99 7.87
N TYR A 333 -20.20 11.14 6.84
CA TYR A 333 -19.60 11.41 5.53
C TYR A 333 -20.29 12.54 4.78
N ALA A 334 -21.59 12.78 5.00
CA ALA A 334 -22.34 13.80 4.27
C ALA A 334 -21.84 15.21 4.58
N ALA A 335 -21.81 15.59 5.86
CA ALA A 335 -21.35 16.92 6.27
C ALA A 335 -19.88 17.15 5.89
N LYS A 336 -19.02 16.16 6.18
CA LYS A 336 -17.60 16.25 5.82
C LYS A 336 -17.39 16.35 4.31
N GLY A 337 -18.05 15.49 3.52
CA GLY A 337 -17.94 15.52 2.06
C GLY A 337 -18.41 16.85 1.47
N TYR A 338 -19.51 17.40 1.98
CA TYR A 338 -20.00 18.73 1.57
C TYR A 338 -18.97 19.84 1.83
N GLU A 339 -18.39 19.87 3.04
CA GLU A 339 -17.37 20.86 3.40
C GLU A 339 -16.13 20.77 2.49
N LEU A 340 -15.59 19.54 2.29
CA LEU A 340 -14.43 19.32 1.43
C LEU A 340 -14.70 19.81 0.00
N VAL A 341 -15.81 19.38 -0.61
CA VAL A 341 -16.15 19.72 -2.00
C VAL A 341 -16.39 21.22 -2.14
N ARG A 342 -17.14 21.84 -1.20
CA ARG A 342 -17.40 23.29 -1.20
C ARG A 342 -16.12 24.10 -1.13
N THR A 343 -15.21 23.75 -0.22
CA THR A 343 -13.95 24.47 -0.01
C THR A 343 -13.03 24.34 -1.23
N VAL A 344 -12.90 23.15 -1.78
CA VAL A 344 -12.06 22.92 -2.96
C VAL A 344 -12.61 23.65 -4.18
N ARG A 345 -13.92 23.59 -4.44
CA ARG A 345 -14.56 24.33 -5.55
C ARG A 345 -14.42 25.84 -5.45
N ALA A 346 -14.40 26.39 -4.24
CA ALA A 346 -14.22 27.82 -4.04
C ALA A 346 -12.77 28.31 -4.32
N ARG A 347 -11.79 27.40 -4.30
CA ARG A 347 -10.36 27.74 -4.35
C ARG A 347 -9.59 27.12 -5.53
N THR A 348 -10.21 26.22 -6.28
CA THR A 348 -9.57 25.48 -7.37
C THR A 348 -10.53 25.35 -8.56
N ARG A 349 -10.02 25.47 -9.78
CA ARG A 349 -10.78 25.14 -11.00
C ARG A 349 -11.17 23.66 -10.96
N VAL A 350 -12.45 23.33 -10.95
CA VAL A 350 -12.94 21.94 -11.02
C VAL A 350 -13.56 21.70 -12.39
N VAL A 351 -13.11 20.67 -13.09
CA VAL A 351 -13.70 20.18 -14.35
C VAL A 351 -14.35 18.84 -14.06
N GLU A 352 -15.66 18.76 -14.25
CA GLU A 352 -16.44 17.55 -13.94
C GLU A 352 -16.66 16.67 -15.16
N HIS A 353 -16.91 15.38 -14.89
CA HIS A 353 -17.27 14.39 -15.91
C HIS A 353 -16.19 14.20 -16.98
N VAL A 354 -14.94 14.26 -16.58
CA VAL A 354 -13.80 13.97 -17.46
C VAL A 354 -13.86 12.50 -17.85
N ASP A 355 -13.88 12.22 -19.16
CA ASP A 355 -14.05 10.89 -19.76
C ASP A 355 -12.80 10.39 -20.48
N ALA A 356 -11.80 11.24 -20.69
CA ALA A 356 -10.50 10.89 -21.22
C ALA A 356 -9.37 11.64 -20.51
N LEU A 357 -8.23 10.98 -20.32
CA LEU A 357 -7.01 11.55 -19.72
C LEU A 357 -5.77 11.01 -20.42
N ALA A 358 -4.78 11.88 -20.62
CA ALA A 358 -3.42 11.50 -21.02
C ALA A 358 -2.42 12.48 -20.43
N ALA A 359 -1.38 11.97 -19.76
CA ALA A 359 -0.23 12.78 -19.37
C ALA A 359 0.65 13.03 -20.60
N LEU A 360 1.12 14.25 -20.76
CA LEU A 360 1.95 14.73 -21.86
C LEU A 360 3.37 14.99 -21.38
N GLY A 361 4.36 14.74 -22.23
CA GLY A 361 5.78 14.94 -21.98
C GLY A 361 6.60 13.73 -22.42
N ASP A 362 7.91 13.88 -22.47
CA ASP A 362 8.85 12.82 -22.89
C ASP A 362 9.60 12.21 -21.70
N ASP A 363 10.43 12.98 -21.01
CA ASP A 363 11.22 12.54 -19.86
C ASP A 363 10.54 12.80 -18.51
N ARG A 364 9.58 13.70 -18.47
CA ARG A 364 8.75 14.06 -17.31
C ARG A 364 7.38 14.55 -17.77
N VAL A 365 6.44 14.66 -16.85
CA VAL A 365 5.15 15.28 -17.16
C VAL A 365 5.33 16.79 -17.38
N GLU A 366 4.74 17.29 -18.47
CA GLU A 366 4.74 18.69 -18.87
C GLU A 366 3.31 19.22 -19.07
N GLY A 367 2.34 18.30 -19.07
CA GLY A 367 0.94 18.66 -19.22
C GLY A 367 0.00 17.47 -19.08
N VAL A 368 -1.27 17.76 -19.07
CA VAL A 368 -2.35 16.77 -19.13
C VAL A 368 -3.36 17.16 -20.19
N ARG A 369 -3.70 16.24 -21.10
CA ARG A 369 -4.83 16.33 -22.01
C ARG A 369 -6.02 15.62 -21.40
N PHE A 370 -7.20 16.21 -21.48
CA PHE A 370 -8.41 15.63 -20.96
C PHE A 370 -9.60 15.86 -21.90
N GLY A 371 -10.60 15.00 -21.81
CA GLY A 371 -11.83 15.06 -22.59
C GLY A 371 -13.05 15.22 -21.72
N VAL A 372 -14.06 15.93 -22.21
CA VAL A 372 -15.38 16.03 -21.61
C VAL A 372 -16.44 15.99 -22.71
N GLY A 373 -17.20 14.88 -22.81
CA GLY A 373 -18.26 14.73 -23.81
C GLY A 373 -17.76 14.82 -25.24
N GLY A 374 -16.55 14.34 -25.50
CA GLY A 374 -15.91 14.34 -26.83
C GLY A 374 -15.08 15.59 -27.15
N ALA A 375 -15.21 16.69 -26.40
CA ALA A 375 -14.34 17.86 -26.53
C ALA A 375 -13.02 17.60 -25.79
N LEU A 376 -11.88 17.90 -26.44
CA LEU A 376 -10.56 17.76 -25.86
C LEU A 376 -10.00 19.14 -25.49
N ASP A 377 -9.35 19.19 -24.33
CA ASP A 377 -8.61 20.36 -23.81
C ASP A 377 -7.29 19.89 -23.19
N SER A 378 -6.39 20.81 -22.87
CA SER A 378 -5.11 20.52 -22.24
C SER A 378 -4.71 21.59 -21.25
N LEU A 379 -3.98 21.19 -20.21
CA LEU A 379 -3.36 22.06 -19.22
C LEU A 379 -1.88 21.74 -19.08
N ALA A 380 -1.04 22.76 -19.04
CA ALA A 380 0.35 22.58 -18.67
C ALA A 380 0.42 22.22 -17.17
N CYS A 381 1.25 21.24 -16.82
CA CYS A 381 1.51 20.87 -15.43
C CYS A 381 2.87 20.19 -15.28
N ASP A 382 3.53 20.45 -14.15
CA ASP A 382 4.78 19.77 -13.76
C ASP A 382 4.53 18.56 -12.85
N THR A 383 3.29 18.44 -12.36
CA THR A 383 2.87 17.37 -11.45
C THR A 383 1.42 16.98 -11.76
N LEU A 384 1.20 15.69 -12.00
CA LEU A 384 -0.12 15.11 -12.19
C LEU A 384 -0.38 14.07 -11.10
N LEU A 385 -1.38 14.33 -10.26
CA LEU A 385 -1.77 13.44 -9.17
C LEU A 385 -3.01 12.65 -9.56
N LEU A 386 -2.90 11.33 -9.62
CA LEU A 386 -3.97 10.43 -10.06
C LEU A 386 -4.60 9.68 -8.90
N HIS A 387 -5.93 9.50 -8.92
CA HIS A 387 -6.67 8.71 -7.94
C HIS A 387 -7.95 8.11 -8.50
N HIS A 388 -8.13 6.80 -8.35
CA HIS A 388 -9.38 6.09 -8.71
C HIS A 388 -9.80 5.10 -7.61
N GLY A 389 -9.71 5.55 -6.35
CA GLY A 389 -9.97 4.72 -5.20
C GLY A 389 -8.78 3.83 -4.82
N VAL A 390 -9.00 2.94 -3.88
CA VAL A 390 -8.02 1.99 -3.38
C VAL A 390 -8.54 0.57 -3.55
N VAL A 391 -7.64 -0.41 -3.48
CA VAL A 391 -7.94 -1.85 -3.54
C VAL A 391 -7.32 -2.57 -2.34
N PRO A 392 -7.89 -3.69 -1.86
CA PRO A 392 -7.31 -4.45 -0.76
C PRO A 392 -5.87 -4.87 -1.05
N HIS A 393 -4.99 -4.70 -0.07
CA HIS A 393 -3.64 -5.28 -0.12
C HIS A 393 -3.69 -6.73 0.37
N ALA A 394 -4.31 -7.59 -0.43
CA ALA A 394 -4.58 -8.98 -0.09
C ALA A 394 -3.48 -9.95 -0.53
N THR A 395 -2.33 -9.46 -1.03
CA THR A 395 -1.29 -10.30 -1.66
C THR A 395 -0.79 -11.41 -0.73
N LEU A 396 -0.61 -11.13 0.58
CA LEU A 396 -0.16 -12.12 1.56
C LEU A 396 -1.22 -13.20 1.78
N ALA A 397 -2.49 -12.80 1.95
CA ALA A 397 -3.61 -13.73 2.14
C ALA A 397 -3.82 -14.62 0.89
N LEU A 398 -3.74 -14.03 -0.32
CA LEU A 398 -3.85 -14.79 -1.57
C LEU A 398 -2.71 -15.79 -1.73
N ALA A 399 -1.48 -15.40 -1.42
CA ALA A 399 -0.32 -16.27 -1.53
C ALA A 399 -0.36 -17.41 -0.50
N ALA A 400 -0.98 -17.18 0.66
CA ALA A 400 -1.23 -18.21 1.68
C ALA A 400 -2.34 -19.19 1.27
N GLY A 401 -3.15 -18.87 0.25
CA GLY A 401 -4.23 -19.73 -0.25
C GLY A 401 -5.62 -19.38 0.26
N CYS A 402 -5.82 -18.19 0.81
CA CYS A 402 -7.17 -17.73 1.18
C CYS A 402 -8.04 -17.55 -0.08
N ASP A 403 -9.30 -17.94 0.00
CA ASP A 403 -10.28 -17.73 -1.06
C ASP A 403 -10.55 -16.25 -1.28
N ILE A 404 -10.87 -15.91 -2.54
CA ILE A 404 -11.17 -14.55 -2.98
C ILE A 404 -12.47 -14.50 -3.76
N ALA A 405 -13.14 -13.36 -3.71
CA ALA A 405 -14.32 -13.06 -4.50
C ALA A 405 -14.20 -11.70 -5.19
N TRP A 406 -14.89 -11.55 -6.32
CA TRP A 406 -15.00 -10.27 -6.99
C TRP A 406 -16.05 -9.39 -6.31
N ASN A 407 -15.65 -8.18 -5.93
CA ASN A 407 -16.56 -7.15 -5.45
C ASN A 407 -16.88 -6.17 -6.59
N ASP A 408 -18.09 -6.24 -7.12
CA ASP A 408 -18.48 -5.41 -8.26
C ASP A 408 -18.64 -3.92 -7.88
N ALA A 409 -19.06 -3.61 -6.66
CA ALA A 409 -19.21 -2.24 -6.20
C ALA A 409 -17.85 -1.51 -6.14
N GLN A 410 -16.80 -2.21 -5.75
CA GLN A 410 -15.44 -1.67 -5.66
C GLN A 410 -14.57 -2.07 -6.86
N ALA A 411 -15.06 -2.91 -7.76
CA ALA A 411 -14.37 -3.40 -8.95
C ALA A 411 -12.96 -3.94 -8.64
N CYS A 412 -12.86 -4.84 -7.67
CA CYS A 412 -11.62 -5.52 -7.28
C CYS A 412 -11.90 -6.89 -6.64
N PHE A 413 -10.88 -7.74 -6.61
CA PHE A 413 -10.92 -8.95 -5.80
C PHE A 413 -10.64 -8.63 -4.34
N GLU A 414 -11.31 -9.35 -3.44
CA GLU A 414 -11.13 -9.26 -2.00
C GLU A 414 -11.14 -10.66 -1.37
N PRO A 415 -10.44 -10.89 -0.23
CA PRO A 415 -10.53 -12.14 0.50
C PRO A 415 -11.96 -12.42 0.97
N VAL A 416 -12.39 -13.67 0.86
CA VAL A 416 -13.64 -14.13 1.45
C VAL A 416 -13.45 -14.28 2.95
N VAL A 417 -14.22 -13.53 3.73
CA VAL A 417 -14.14 -13.55 5.20
C VAL A 417 -15.53 -13.64 5.82
N ASP A 418 -15.60 -14.29 6.97
CA ASP A 418 -16.80 -14.31 7.80
C ASP A 418 -17.01 -12.95 8.53
N PRO A 419 -18.13 -12.75 9.27
CA PRO A 419 -18.38 -11.50 10.00
C PRO A 419 -17.36 -11.16 11.11
N TRP A 420 -16.43 -12.06 11.42
CA TRP A 420 -15.36 -11.90 12.37
C TRP A 420 -13.99 -11.71 11.69
N GLY A 421 -13.95 -11.72 10.37
CA GLY A 421 -12.73 -11.65 9.59
C GLY A 421 -12.02 -12.99 9.39
N GLY A 422 -12.61 -14.12 9.80
CA GLY A 422 -12.08 -15.46 9.54
C GLY A 422 -12.05 -15.76 8.06
N SER A 423 -10.88 -16.18 7.54
CA SER A 423 -10.69 -16.55 6.14
C SER A 423 -10.99 -18.05 5.92
N SER A 424 -10.95 -18.49 4.66
CA SER A 424 -11.05 -19.91 4.32
C SER A 424 -9.85 -20.75 4.82
N LEU A 425 -8.74 -20.10 5.18
CA LEU A 425 -7.56 -20.79 5.73
C LEU A 425 -7.65 -20.83 7.27
N PRO A 426 -7.70 -22.04 7.90
CA PRO A 426 -7.78 -22.14 9.35
C PRO A 426 -6.64 -21.41 10.07
N GLY A 427 -6.96 -20.73 11.15
CA GLY A 427 -5.99 -19.94 11.92
C GLY A 427 -5.62 -18.59 11.31
N VAL A 428 -6.19 -18.22 10.16
CA VAL A 428 -5.92 -16.94 9.49
C VAL A 428 -7.17 -16.07 9.44
N TRP A 429 -7.05 -14.85 9.96
CA TRP A 429 -8.03 -13.78 9.87
C TRP A 429 -7.50 -12.67 8.97
N VAL A 430 -8.42 -12.02 8.24
CA VAL A 430 -8.07 -10.81 7.45
C VAL A 430 -8.92 -9.66 7.95
N ALA A 431 -8.28 -8.55 8.29
CA ALA A 431 -8.95 -7.43 8.96
C ALA A 431 -8.68 -6.07 8.31
N GLY A 432 -9.59 -5.13 8.50
CA GLY A 432 -9.51 -3.78 7.93
C GLY A 432 -9.68 -3.77 6.42
N ASP A 433 -9.05 -2.81 5.75
CA ASP A 433 -9.15 -2.64 4.31
C ASP A 433 -8.44 -3.75 3.49
N ALA A 434 -7.66 -4.61 4.14
CA ALA A 434 -7.11 -5.82 3.52
C ALA A 434 -8.19 -6.86 3.19
N ALA A 435 -9.27 -6.91 3.99
CA ALA A 435 -10.43 -7.78 3.74
C ALA A 435 -11.41 -7.13 2.75
N ASN A 436 -11.76 -5.86 3.00
CA ASN A 436 -12.70 -5.08 2.19
C ASN A 436 -12.53 -3.60 2.51
N VAL A 437 -12.44 -2.76 1.49
CA VAL A 437 -12.21 -1.32 1.68
C VAL A 437 -13.42 -0.62 2.28
N ALA A 438 -13.28 -0.17 3.52
CA ALA A 438 -14.33 0.55 4.23
C ALA A 438 -13.85 1.82 4.95
N GLY A 439 -12.53 2.06 4.92
CA GLY A 439 -11.88 3.23 5.49
C GLY A 439 -11.49 3.08 6.96
N ALA A 440 -10.81 4.09 7.47
CA ALA A 440 -10.15 4.07 8.77
C ALA A 440 -11.08 3.75 9.94
N ASP A 441 -12.30 4.33 9.93
CA ASP A 441 -13.26 4.16 11.02
C ASP A 441 -13.78 2.73 11.15
N ALA A 442 -13.83 1.98 10.03
CA ALA A 442 -14.20 0.58 10.02
C ALA A 442 -13.02 -0.36 10.32
N ALA A 443 -11.79 0.10 10.07
CA ALA A 443 -10.60 -0.73 10.16
C ALA A 443 -10.32 -1.18 11.60
N ALA A 444 -10.30 -0.27 12.57
CA ALA A 444 -10.05 -0.60 13.98
C ALA A 444 -11.11 -1.56 14.56
N PRO A 445 -12.43 -1.34 14.38
CA PRO A 445 -13.45 -2.30 14.79
C PRO A 445 -13.27 -3.69 14.16
N ARG A 446 -12.95 -3.77 12.87
CA ARG A 446 -12.69 -5.06 12.20
C ARG A 446 -11.48 -5.78 12.79
N GLY A 447 -10.40 -5.05 13.08
CA GLY A 447 -9.23 -5.63 13.75
C GLY A 447 -9.56 -6.19 15.12
N ALA A 448 -10.30 -5.44 15.93
CA ALA A 448 -10.73 -5.88 17.25
C ALA A 448 -11.65 -7.13 17.19
N LEU A 449 -12.58 -7.17 16.23
CA LEU A 449 -13.45 -8.35 16.03
C LEU A 449 -12.65 -9.58 15.64
N ALA A 450 -11.66 -9.44 14.74
CA ALA A 450 -10.77 -10.52 14.35
C ALA A 450 -9.96 -11.05 15.54
N ALA A 451 -9.43 -10.15 16.38
CA ALA A 451 -8.69 -10.54 17.58
C ALA A 451 -9.57 -11.29 18.60
N LEU A 452 -10.82 -10.83 18.81
CA LEU A 452 -11.77 -11.51 19.68
C LEU A 452 -12.12 -12.92 19.17
N ALA A 453 -12.29 -13.07 17.86
CA ALA A 453 -12.54 -14.38 17.23
C ALA A 453 -11.33 -15.31 17.37
N ALA A 454 -10.14 -14.81 17.09
CA ALA A 454 -8.90 -15.57 17.24
C ALA A 454 -8.67 -15.99 18.71
N ALA A 455 -8.90 -15.10 19.68
CA ALA A 455 -8.79 -15.41 21.09
C ALA A 455 -9.82 -16.47 21.56
N ASN A 456 -11.04 -16.43 21.05
CA ASN A 456 -12.04 -17.49 21.29
C ASN A 456 -11.60 -18.82 20.65
N ALA A 457 -11.11 -18.82 19.42
CA ALA A 457 -10.61 -20.02 18.74
C ALA A 457 -9.42 -20.65 19.48
N LEU A 458 -8.59 -19.84 20.15
CA LEU A 458 -7.48 -20.28 20.98
C LEU A 458 -7.91 -20.67 22.42
N GLY A 459 -9.22 -20.69 22.72
CA GLY A 459 -9.77 -21.13 23.99
C GLY A 459 -9.59 -20.13 25.15
N ARG A 460 -9.28 -18.85 24.84
CA ARG A 460 -9.04 -17.83 25.88
C ARG A 460 -10.32 -17.44 26.62
N PHE A 461 -11.46 -17.49 25.95
CA PHE A 461 -12.80 -17.29 26.48
C PHE A 461 -13.84 -17.98 25.58
N ASP A 462 -15.04 -18.16 26.09
CA ASP A 462 -16.13 -18.79 25.36
C ASP A 462 -16.82 -17.84 24.35
N ALA A 463 -17.75 -18.38 23.58
CA ALA A 463 -18.49 -17.63 22.58
C ALA A 463 -19.35 -16.52 23.20
N ALA A 464 -19.94 -16.74 24.39
CA ALA A 464 -20.79 -15.75 25.07
C ALA A 464 -19.97 -14.54 25.52
N GLU A 465 -18.78 -14.78 26.06
CA GLU A 465 -17.85 -13.70 26.43
C GLU A 465 -17.32 -12.96 25.20
N ARG A 466 -16.94 -13.67 24.13
CA ARG A 466 -16.57 -13.06 22.85
C ARG A 466 -17.67 -12.13 22.36
N ASP A 467 -18.91 -12.60 22.32
CA ASP A 467 -20.06 -11.84 21.81
C ASP A 467 -20.33 -10.60 22.68
N ARG A 468 -20.23 -10.74 24.01
CA ARG A 468 -20.34 -9.59 24.92
C ARG A 468 -19.27 -8.54 24.66
N LYS A 469 -17.99 -8.95 24.57
CA LYS A 469 -16.84 -8.06 24.27
C LYS A 469 -16.94 -7.42 22.89
N SER A 470 -17.59 -8.07 21.93
CA SER A 470 -17.73 -7.57 20.57
C SER A 470 -18.75 -6.44 20.39
N ARG A 471 -19.71 -6.27 21.32
CA ARG A 471 -20.83 -5.31 21.18
C ARG A 471 -20.39 -3.88 20.85
N PRO A 472 -19.44 -3.26 21.56
CA PRO A 472 -19.00 -1.90 21.26
C PRO A 472 -18.36 -1.79 19.87
N TRP A 473 -17.58 -2.80 19.47
CA TRP A 473 -16.92 -2.84 18.16
C TRP A 473 -17.90 -3.03 17.02
N ARG A 474 -18.91 -3.90 17.19
CA ARG A 474 -20.01 -4.06 16.20
C ARG A 474 -20.82 -2.77 16.04
N ALA A 475 -21.11 -2.08 17.14
CA ALA A 475 -21.80 -0.80 17.10
C ALA A 475 -20.95 0.30 16.40
N ALA A 476 -19.64 0.33 16.65
CA ALA A 476 -18.71 1.22 15.96
C ALA A 476 -18.62 0.92 14.47
N LEU A 477 -18.51 -0.37 14.10
CA LEU A 477 -18.48 -0.81 12.71
C LEU A 477 -19.76 -0.44 11.97
N ALA A 478 -20.93 -0.69 12.56
CA ALA A 478 -22.21 -0.34 11.96
C ALA A 478 -22.34 1.17 11.70
N ARG A 479 -21.83 2.01 12.62
CA ARG A 479 -21.77 3.48 12.40
C ARG A 479 -20.82 3.84 11.28
N ALA A 480 -19.63 3.22 11.21
CA ALA A 480 -18.63 3.48 10.19
C ALA A 480 -19.10 3.06 8.79
N LEU A 481 -19.89 1.99 8.68
CA LEU A 481 -20.42 1.51 7.40
C LEU A 481 -21.65 2.27 6.92
N ARG A 482 -22.29 3.08 7.78
CA ARG A 482 -23.47 3.87 7.39
C ARG A 482 -23.09 4.84 6.26
N GLY A 483 -23.81 4.77 5.16
CA GLY A 483 -23.59 5.61 3.97
C GLY A 483 -22.51 5.11 3.00
N ARG A 484 -21.83 3.98 3.29
CA ARG A 484 -20.81 3.44 2.39
C ARG A 484 -21.35 3.05 1.03
N ALA A 485 -22.53 2.44 0.97
CA ALA A 485 -23.16 2.05 -0.30
C ALA A 485 -23.35 3.24 -1.26
N PHE A 486 -23.67 4.42 -0.73
CA PHE A 486 -23.73 5.66 -1.53
C PHE A 486 -22.36 6.02 -2.12
N ILE A 487 -21.32 6.03 -1.27
CA ILE A 487 -19.95 6.39 -1.67
C ILE A 487 -19.42 5.39 -2.70
N ASP A 488 -19.57 4.09 -2.45
CA ASP A 488 -19.07 3.03 -3.34
C ASP A 488 -19.78 3.07 -4.70
N THR A 489 -21.08 3.37 -4.73
CA THR A 489 -21.83 3.53 -5.98
C THR A 489 -21.42 4.80 -6.73
N LEU A 490 -21.32 5.94 -6.03
CA LEU A 490 -20.97 7.22 -6.63
C LEU A 490 -19.57 7.17 -7.25
N TYR A 491 -18.60 6.63 -6.51
CA TYR A 491 -17.18 6.63 -6.89
C TYR A 491 -16.68 5.27 -7.42
N ARG A 492 -17.59 4.38 -7.85
CA ARG A 492 -17.16 3.16 -8.55
C ARG A 492 -16.27 3.56 -9.74
N PRO A 493 -15.05 3.03 -9.84
CA PRO A 493 -14.11 3.42 -10.90
C PRO A 493 -14.69 3.25 -12.29
N ALA A 494 -14.49 4.24 -13.16
CA ALA A 494 -14.96 4.20 -14.54
C ALA A 494 -14.07 3.26 -15.37
N ASP A 495 -14.67 2.49 -16.27
CA ASP A 495 -13.96 1.50 -17.09
C ASP A 495 -12.95 2.15 -18.05
N ALA A 496 -13.23 3.36 -18.53
CA ALA A 496 -12.32 4.15 -19.37
C ALA A 496 -10.92 4.35 -18.76
N PHE A 497 -10.82 4.32 -17.42
CA PHE A 497 -9.56 4.51 -16.70
C PHE A 497 -9.03 3.21 -16.04
N ARG A 498 -9.75 2.10 -16.20
CA ARG A 498 -9.35 0.77 -15.70
C ARG A 498 -8.74 -0.10 -16.78
N VAL A 499 -9.19 0.10 -18.02
CA VAL A 499 -8.79 -0.71 -19.19
C VAL A 499 -7.94 0.15 -20.13
N PRO A 500 -6.62 0.05 -20.04
CA PRO A 500 -5.72 0.78 -20.93
C PRO A 500 -5.85 0.27 -22.37
N ARG A 501 -5.49 1.13 -23.32
CA ARG A 501 -5.53 0.84 -24.76
C ARG A 501 -4.13 0.98 -25.38
N ASP A 502 -3.94 0.32 -26.49
CA ASP A 502 -2.80 0.47 -27.40
C ASP A 502 -1.44 0.44 -26.66
N ALA A 503 -0.60 1.43 -26.91
CA ALA A 503 0.73 1.55 -26.32
C ALA A 503 0.74 1.97 -24.84
N THR A 504 -0.45 2.16 -24.21
CA THR A 504 -0.51 2.52 -22.79
C THR A 504 0.08 1.40 -21.94
N ILE A 505 1.00 1.76 -21.05
CA ILE A 505 1.65 0.80 -20.14
C ILE A 505 0.62 0.21 -19.17
N ALA A 506 0.44 -1.10 -19.20
CA ALA A 506 -0.37 -1.87 -18.25
C ALA A 506 0.46 -2.33 -17.02
N CYS A 507 1.73 -2.69 -17.22
CA CYS A 507 2.65 -3.09 -16.17
C CYS A 507 3.85 -2.13 -16.08
N ARG A 508 3.91 -1.31 -15.02
CA ARG A 508 4.99 -0.32 -14.83
C ARG A 508 6.38 -0.95 -14.67
N CYS A 509 6.46 -2.09 -13.97
CA CYS A 509 7.73 -2.74 -13.65
C CYS A 509 8.40 -3.35 -14.87
N GLU A 510 7.62 -4.02 -15.72
CA GLU A 510 8.09 -4.77 -16.89
C GLU A 510 7.82 -4.02 -18.20
N GLU A 511 7.30 -2.79 -18.15
CA GLU A 511 6.99 -1.93 -19.29
C GLU A 511 6.11 -2.59 -20.36
N VAL A 512 5.19 -3.47 -19.92
CA VAL A 512 4.27 -4.18 -20.81
C VAL A 512 3.09 -3.29 -21.15
N THR A 513 2.84 -3.09 -22.45
CA THR A 513 1.72 -2.30 -22.96
C THR A 513 0.41 -3.10 -22.95
N ALA A 514 -0.72 -2.42 -23.00
CA ALA A 514 -2.04 -3.03 -23.13
C ALA A 514 -2.14 -3.85 -24.42
N GLU A 515 -1.66 -3.30 -25.55
CA GLU A 515 -1.63 -3.99 -26.85
C GLU A 515 -0.92 -5.34 -26.76
N ARG A 516 0.26 -5.40 -26.12
CA ARG A 516 1.02 -6.65 -25.96
C ARG A 516 0.25 -7.69 -25.14
N VAL A 517 -0.49 -7.27 -24.12
CA VAL A 517 -1.37 -8.16 -23.34
C VAL A 517 -2.51 -8.66 -24.23
N VAL A 518 -3.18 -7.77 -24.96
CA VAL A 518 -4.29 -8.12 -25.86
C VAL A 518 -3.82 -9.08 -26.97
N GLN A 519 -2.63 -8.87 -27.54
CA GLN A 519 -2.04 -9.81 -28.50
C GLN A 519 -1.85 -11.21 -27.90
N ALA A 520 -1.34 -11.31 -26.66
CA ALA A 520 -1.19 -12.59 -25.98
C ALA A 520 -2.53 -13.29 -25.73
N LEU A 521 -3.58 -12.54 -25.36
CA LEU A 521 -4.94 -13.06 -25.17
C LEU A 521 -5.52 -13.58 -26.50
N ARG A 522 -5.38 -12.82 -27.57
CA ARG A 522 -5.81 -13.24 -28.93
C ARG A 522 -5.04 -14.45 -29.45
N ALA A 523 -3.80 -14.64 -29.03
CA ALA A 523 -2.98 -15.81 -29.33
C ALA A 523 -3.33 -17.05 -28.47
N GLY A 524 -4.36 -16.95 -27.60
CA GLY A 524 -4.88 -18.09 -26.84
C GLY A 524 -4.58 -18.11 -25.35
N ALA A 525 -3.99 -17.04 -24.77
CA ALA A 525 -3.88 -16.96 -23.33
C ALA A 525 -5.27 -16.86 -22.69
N SER A 526 -5.63 -17.81 -21.81
CA SER A 526 -6.98 -17.93 -21.24
C SER A 526 -7.22 -17.07 -19.99
N GLY A 527 -6.20 -16.34 -19.52
CA GLY A 527 -6.34 -15.52 -18.30
C GLY A 527 -5.03 -14.85 -17.85
N PRO A 528 -5.06 -14.16 -16.69
CA PRO A 528 -3.93 -13.37 -16.21
C PRO A 528 -2.62 -14.16 -16.07
N ASN A 529 -2.69 -15.42 -15.64
CA ASN A 529 -1.48 -16.23 -15.40
C ASN A 529 -0.79 -16.65 -16.71
N GLN A 530 -1.53 -16.98 -17.76
CA GLN A 530 -0.96 -17.28 -19.06
C GLN A 530 -0.47 -16.00 -19.76
N ALA A 531 -1.24 -14.92 -19.71
CA ALA A 531 -0.79 -13.61 -20.20
C ALA A 531 0.51 -13.17 -19.51
N LYS A 532 0.65 -13.39 -18.18
CA LYS A 532 1.90 -13.17 -17.43
C LYS A 532 3.06 -14.00 -18.01
N ALA A 533 2.85 -15.28 -18.28
CA ALA A 533 3.90 -16.17 -18.80
C ALA A 533 4.40 -15.73 -20.20
N LEU A 534 3.49 -15.25 -21.07
CA LEU A 534 3.82 -14.83 -22.42
C LEU A 534 4.40 -13.41 -22.51
N THR A 535 3.99 -12.52 -21.61
CA THR A 535 4.33 -11.08 -21.69
C THR A 535 5.25 -10.58 -20.59
N ARG A 536 5.46 -11.34 -19.50
CA ARG A 536 6.07 -10.94 -18.24
C ARG A 536 5.23 -9.93 -17.41
N CYS A 537 4.02 -9.55 -17.86
CA CYS A 537 3.15 -8.65 -17.13
C CYS A 537 2.88 -9.19 -15.70
N GLY A 538 3.34 -8.46 -14.66
CA GLY A 538 3.21 -8.90 -13.27
C GLY A 538 4.42 -9.69 -12.71
N MET A 539 5.50 -9.87 -13.47
CA MET A 539 6.72 -10.55 -13.00
C MET A 539 7.72 -9.61 -12.30
N GLY A 540 7.52 -8.30 -12.38
CA GLY A 540 8.45 -7.34 -11.81
C GLY A 540 8.42 -7.31 -10.27
N PRO A 541 9.25 -6.45 -9.64
CA PRO A 541 9.47 -6.44 -8.18
C PRO A 541 8.19 -6.19 -7.36
N CYS A 542 7.18 -5.52 -7.92
CA CYS A 542 5.89 -5.35 -7.23
C CYS A 542 5.05 -6.64 -7.19
N GLN A 543 5.48 -7.74 -7.83
CA GLN A 543 4.81 -9.04 -7.83
C GLN A 543 3.34 -8.98 -8.26
N GLY A 544 3.02 -8.15 -9.26
CA GLY A 544 1.67 -8.01 -9.80
C GLY A 544 0.71 -7.15 -8.98
N ARG A 545 1.11 -6.64 -7.81
CA ARG A 545 0.23 -5.85 -6.92
C ARG A 545 -0.45 -4.68 -7.63
N LEU A 546 0.29 -3.97 -8.48
CA LEU A 546 -0.27 -2.83 -9.20
C LEU A 546 -1.04 -3.22 -10.46
N CYS A 547 -0.52 -4.15 -11.26
CA CYS A 547 -1.13 -4.46 -12.56
C CYS A 547 -2.25 -5.52 -12.49
N ALA A 548 -2.45 -6.22 -11.37
CA ALA A 548 -3.49 -7.25 -11.28
C ALA A 548 -4.89 -6.74 -11.60
N PRO A 549 -5.39 -5.61 -11.04
CA PRO A 549 -6.71 -5.10 -11.37
C PRO A 549 -6.84 -4.70 -12.85
N THR A 550 -5.79 -4.12 -13.42
CA THR A 550 -5.73 -3.74 -14.83
C THR A 550 -5.76 -4.96 -15.74
N LEU A 551 -4.99 -6.00 -15.40
CA LEU A 551 -4.95 -7.21 -16.21
C LEU A 551 -6.26 -7.99 -16.15
N THR A 552 -6.87 -8.10 -14.97
CA THR A 552 -8.24 -8.67 -14.85
C THR A 552 -9.21 -7.95 -15.77
N ALA A 553 -9.19 -6.62 -15.79
CA ALA A 553 -10.08 -5.81 -16.62
C ALA A 553 -9.79 -5.99 -18.13
N LEU A 554 -8.52 -6.04 -18.54
CA LEU A 554 -8.11 -6.31 -19.93
C LEU A 554 -8.55 -7.70 -20.41
N VAL A 555 -8.38 -8.74 -19.55
CA VAL A 555 -8.80 -10.10 -19.86
C VAL A 555 -10.33 -10.16 -20.01
N ALA A 556 -11.06 -9.62 -19.03
CA ALA A 556 -12.52 -9.62 -19.03
C ALA A 556 -13.08 -8.97 -20.31
N GLU A 557 -12.55 -7.81 -20.69
CA GLU A 557 -13.00 -7.09 -21.89
C GLU A 557 -12.58 -7.80 -23.18
N THR A 558 -11.31 -8.22 -23.29
CA THR A 558 -10.79 -8.81 -24.54
C THR A 558 -11.45 -10.16 -24.84
N CYS A 559 -11.73 -10.96 -23.81
CA CYS A 559 -12.32 -12.28 -23.95
C CYS A 559 -13.86 -12.27 -23.86
N GLY A 560 -14.49 -11.13 -23.54
CA GLY A 560 -15.94 -11.02 -23.40
C GLY A 560 -16.50 -11.80 -22.20
N ILE A 561 -15.74 -11.95 -21.13
CA ILE A 561 -16.09 -12.71 -19.93
C ILE A 561 -16.19 -11.77 -18.70
N SER A 562 -16.82 -12.26 -17.64
CA SER A 562 -16.88 -11.50 -16.38
C SER A 562 -15.50 -11.37 -15.72
N ALA A 563 -15.34 -10.38 -14.83
CA ALA A 563 -14.12 -10.23 -14.05
C ALA A 563 -13.87 -11.44 -13.11
N THR A 564 -14.96 -12.09 -12.65
CA THR A 564 -14.88 -13.32 -11.86
C THR A 564 -14.28 -14.47 -12.66
N GLU A 565 -14.74 -14.66 -13.91
CA GLU A 565 -14.19 -15.69 -14.81
C GLU A 565 -12.78 -15.38 -15.27
N ALA A 566 -12.46 -14.11 -15.52
CA ALA A 566 -11.10 -13.66 -15.84
C ALA A 566 -10.12 -14.00 -14.71
N GLY A 567 -10.56 -13.89 -13.47
CA GLY A 567 -9.73 -14.13 -12.30
C GLY A 567 -8.62 -13.10 -12.10
N THR A 568 -7.64 -13.45 -11.29
CA THR A 568 -6.47 -12.63 -11.02
C THR A 568 -5.18 -13.46 -11.02
N TYR A 569 -4.03 -12.84 -10.72
CA TYR A 569 -2.78 -13.56 -10.59
C TYR A 569 -2.83 -14.57 -9.44
N ARG A 570 -2.34 -15.76 -9.69
CA ARG A 570 -2.00 -16.72 -8.63
C ARG A 570 -0.73 -16.24 -7.94
N GLN A 571 -0.91 -15.67 -6.76
CA GLN A 571 0.18 -15.19 -5.93
C GLN A 571 1.00 -16.34 -5.35
N ARG A 572 2.29 -16.13 -5.13
CA ARG A 572 3.23 -17.09 -4.55
C ARG A 572 4.22 -16.35 -3.66
N PHE A 573 4.82 -17.09 -2.73
CA PHE A 573 5.91 -16.58 -1.93
C PHE A 573 7.25 -16.66 -2.69
N PRO A 574 8.17 -15.72 -2.40
CA PRO A 574 8.02 -14.54 -1.54
C PRO A 574 7.11 -13.48 -2.18
N VAL A 575 6.23 -12.84 -1.40
CA VAL A 575 5.35 -11.78 -1.92
C VAL A 575 6.06 -10.45 -2.13
N LYS A 576 7.29 -10.32 -1.70
CA LYS A 576 8.22 -9.21 -1.95
C LYS A 576 9.56 -9.74 -2.43
N PRO A 577 10.35 -8.95 -3.17
CA PRO A 577 11.73 -9.31 -3.44
C PRO A 577 12.50 -9.52 -2.15
N VAL A 578 13.20 -10.64 -2.07
CA VAL A 578 14.12 -11.00 -0.98
C VAL A 578 15.44 -11.39 -1.59
N THR A 579 16.53 -11.23 -0.86
CA THR A 579 17.85 -11.68 -1.30
C THR A 579 18.01 -13.19 -1.12
N LEU A 580 18.96 -13.78 -1.85
CA LEU A 580 19.32 -15.20 -1.64
C LEU A 580 19.82 -15.43 -0.22
N GLY A 581 20.52 -14.44 0.39
CA GLY A 581 20.97 -14.51 1.78
C GLY A 581 19.81 -14.59 2.77
N GLU A 582 18.72 -13.81 2.55
CA GLU A 582 17.51 -13.89 3.37
C GLU A 582 16.85 -15.27 3.28
N LEU A 583 16.79 -15.86 2.09
CA LEU A 583 16.27 -17.22 1.93
C LEU A 583 17.18 -18.27 2.59
N ALA A 584 18.50 -18.15 2.43
CA ALA A 584 19.46 -19.07 3.01
C ALA A 584 19.54 -19.00 4.54
N ALA A 585 19.19 -17.88 5.13
CA ALA A 585 19.15 -17.68 6.58
C ALA A 585 17.93 -18.35 7.26
N LEU A 586 16.91 -18.75 6.49
CA LEU A 586 15.78 -19.48 7.06
C LEU A 586 16.19 -20.91 7.46
N PRO A 587 15.63 -21.44 8.56
CA PRO A 587 15.88 -22.83 8.94
C PRO A 587 15.44 -23.79 7.82
N GLY A 588 16.39 -24.54 7.28
CA GLY A 588 16.13 -25.64 6.34
C GLY A 588 15.57 -26.88 7.04
N SER A 589 14.91 -27.75 6.28
CA SER A 589 14.59 -29.10 6.75
C SER A 589 15.21 -30.12 5.80
N ALA A 590 15.68 -31.23 6.36
CA ALA A 590 16.26 -32.31 5.54
C ALA A 590 15.30 -32.81 4.45
N ALA A 591 13.98 -32.75 4.70
CA ALA A 591 12.96 -33.08 3.71
C ALA A 591 12.86 -32.04 2.58
N ALA A 592 12.96 -30.75 2.91
CA ALA A 592 12.98 -29.68 1.91
C ALA A 592 14.26 -29.74 1.07
N ASP A 593 15.41 -29.98 1.70
CA ASP A 593 16.69 -30.12 1.02
C ASP A 593 16.69 -31.33 0.05
N ALA A 594 16.13 -32.46 0.48
CA ALA A 594 15.99 -33.66 -0.37
C ALA A 594 15.04 -33.41 -1.55
N ALA A 595 13.93 -32.68 -1.33
CA ALA A 595 12.97 -32.34 -2.39
C ALA A 595 13.56 -31.38 -3.44
N VAL A 596 14.38 -30.41 -3.03
CA VAL A 596 15.04 -29.46 -3.93
C VAL A 596 16.20 -30.12 -4.69
N LEU A 597 17.02 -30.89 -4.02
CA LEU A 597 18.22 -31.48 -4.59
C LEU A 597 17.94 -32.78 -5.39
N ARG A 598 16.70 -33.31 -5.35
CA ARG A 598 16.32 -34.59 -5.97
C ARG A 598 17.32 -35.74 -5.61
N ILE A 599 17.89 -35.64 -4.42
CA ILE A 599 18.79 -36.70 -3.94
C ILE A 599 17.93 -37.86 -3.46
N ASP A 600 17.79 -38.86 -4.31
CA ASP A 600 17.21 -40.14 -3.94
C ASP A 600 18.21 -40.85 -3.04
N ARG A 601 18.03 -40.84 -1.72
CA ARG A 601 18.93 -41.50 -0.76
C ARG A 601 18.79 -43.04 -0.74
N ASN A 602 17.99 -43.59 -1.66
CA ASN A 602 17.75 -45.02 -1.80
C ASN A 602 18.41 -45.63 -3.06
N ARG A 603 19.49 -45.06 -3.52
CA ARG A 603 20.40 -45.74 -4.47
C ARG A 603 21.78 -45.95 -3.86
#